data_45dce896070308844b3bc75e12eeb5c2
#
_entry.id   45dce896070308844b3bc75e12eeb5c2
#
_cell.length_a   1.000
_cell.length_b   1.000
_cell.length_c   1.000
_cell.angle_alpha   90.00
_cell.angle_beta   90.00
_cell.angle_gamma   90.00
#
_symmetry.space_group_name_H-M   'P 1'
#
loop_
_entity.id
_entity.type
_entity.pdbx_description
1 polymer ?
#
loop_
_entity_poly.entity_id
_entity_poly.type
_entity_poly.pdbx_seq_one_letter_code
_entity_poly.pdbx_strand_id
1 'polypeptide(L)'
;GTVAEIKQLLKLPGGTMRVLVEGLHRAKVTRFVREEPYFEVEVQEFKDVMIRKTPELAAQSRMLAHQFEQWGKLSKKVPPETIASVMLVEDPDRLTDMILGHMPLKLEDKQELLAAVDIRQRLDLLTEIISREMEILEIEKKISGRVRKQMEKTQKEYFLREQMKAIQQELGEKDDRASEVEEYRQKMRDQDLPKDVAEKVAKEIERLEKMSPMSAESGVIRTYLDWLLGLPWSALTTDRLDIDIAEKIMEEDHYGLEKVKERILEYLSVRKLTETMKGPILCLVGPPGVGKTSLARSIARSMERKFVRVSLGGVRDEAEIRGHRRTYVGALPGRIIQGMKTVGSKNPVFLLDEIDKMSSDFRGDPGAALLEVLDPEQNNTFSDHYIELPFDLSRVLWVVTANAVHNIPRPLLDRMEMISISGYTQEEKIQIAKKFLIPKQQKDHGLSGRHIAFPEDGIEKLIRNYTREAGVRNLERGTATSYRKVARQIV
;
A
#
# COMPACT_ATOMS: atom_id res chain seq x y z
N GLY A 1 52.99 25.66 15.61
CA GLY A 1 53.73 25.17 14.44
C GLY A 1 55.04 24.51 14.85
N THR A 2 55.85 24.19 13.84
CA THR A 2 57.16 23.55 14.02
C THR A 2 58.23 24.41 13.35
N VAL A 3 59.31 24.72 14.04
CA VAL A 3 60.50 25.29 13.45
C VAL A 3 61.23 24.19 12.69
N ALA A 4 61.57 24.44 11.43
CA ALA A 4 62.15 23.42 10.59
C ALA A 4 63.35 23.96 9.85
N GLU A 5 64.34 23.11 9.57
CA GLU A 5 65.49 23.40 8.70
C GLU A 5 65.23 22.91 7.30
N ILE A 6 65.55 23.74 6.32
CA ILE A 6 65.45 23.37 4.88
C ILE A 6 66.68 22.58 4.53
N LYS A 7 66.54 21.26 4.27
CA LYS A 7 67.64 20.36 3.87
C LYS A 7 67.89 20.33 2.39
N GLN A 8 66.85 20.43 1.57
CA GLN A 8 66.98 20.36 0.12
C GLN A 8 65.82 21.09 -0.56
N LEU A 9 66.17 21.74 -1.66
CA LEU A 9 65.20 22.49 -2.50
C LEU A 9 65.36 22.00 -3.97
N LEU A 10 64.28 21.41 -4.51
CA LEU A 10 64.29 20.90 -5.88
C LEU A 10 63.25 21.68 -6.70
N LYS A 11 63.72 22.29 -7.79
CA LYS A 11 62.84 22.89 -8.81
C LYS A 11 62.34 21.81 -9.76
N LEU A 12 61.01 21.70 -9.91
CA LEU A 12 60.37 20.77 -10.81
C LEU A 12 59.97 21.51 -12.13
N PRO A 13 59.86 20.80 -13.26
CA PRO A 13 59.35 21.36 -14.50
C PRO A 13 57.93 21.89 -14.25
N GLY A 14 57.65 23.13 -14.65
CA GLY A 14 56.33 23.77 -14.43
C GLY A 14 56.31 24.82 -13.30
N GLY A 15 57.48 25.20 -12.70
CA GLY A 15 57.59 26.27 -11.71
C GLY A 15 57.26 25.84 -10.26
N THR A 16 56.92 24.60 -10.06
CA THR A 16 56.68 24.05 -8.71
C THR A 16 58.00 23.73 -8.00
N MET A 17 58.13 24.08 -6.72
CA MET A 17 59.28 23.75 -5.89
C MET A 17 58.92 22.66 -4.88
N ARG A 18 59.74 21.65 -4.78
CA ARG A 18 59.68 20.65 -3.71
C ARG A 18 60.76 20.96 -2.68
N VAL A 19 60.36 21.15 -1.46
CA VAL A 19 61.23 21.45 -0.31
C VAL A 19 61.24 20.28 0.64
N LEU A 20 62.44 19.81 0.97
CA LEU A 20 62.61 18.83 2.04
C LEU A 20 62.99 19.62 3.31
N VAL A 21 62.19 19.47 4.32
CA VAL A 21 62.39 20.13 5.64
C VAL A 21 62.56 19.10 6.74
N GLU A 22 63.35 19.45 7.75
CA GLU A 22 63.53 18.65 8.97
C GLU A 22 62.98 19.48 10.14
N GLY A 23 61.96 18.99 10.84
CA GLY A 23 61.41 19.63 12.05
C GLY A 23 62.44 19.60 13.20
N LEU A 24 62.69 20.73 13.82
CA LEU A 24 63.62 20.89 14.92
C LEU A 24 62.93 20.88 16.27
N HIS A 25 62.00 21.81 16.48
CA HIS A 25 61.24 21.97 17.72
C HIS A 25 59.91 22.67 17.48
N ARG A 26 59.00 22.58 18.45
CA ARG A 26 57.68 23.20 18.41
C ARG A 26 57.77 24.67 18.81
N ALA A 27 56.98 25.51 18.13
CA ALA A 27 56.87 26.93 18.47
C ALA A 27 55.42 27.43 18.26
N LYS A 28 55.04 28.40 19.08
CA LYS A 28 53.77 29.12 18.94
C LYS A 28 53.97 30.43 18.24
N VAL A 29 53.25 30.70 17.17
CA VAL A 29 53.23 32.01 16.53
C VAL A 29 52.52 32.99 17.50
N THR A 30 53.17 34.04 17.89
CA THR A 30 52.65 35.06 18.81
C THR A 30 52.12 36.26 18.04
N ARG A 31 52.77 36.64 16.91
CA ARG A 31 52.40 37.79 16.10
C ARG A 31 52.85 37.61 14.64
N PHE A 32 52.05 38.07 13.70
CA PHE A 32 52.45 38.27 12.32
C PHE A 32 53.07 39.66 12.20
N VAL A 33 54.33 39.73 11.79
CA VAL A 33 55.07 40.99 11.59
C VAL A 33 54.83 41.51 10.16
N ARG A 34 54.82 40.63 9.17
CA ARG A 34 54.60 40.95 7.77
C ARG A 34 53.92 39.78 7.04
N GLU A 35 53.02 40.11 6.12
CA GLU A 35 52.27 39.09 5.36
C GLU A 35 52.72 39.00 3.89
N GLU A 36 53.28 40.08 3.32
CA GLU A 36 53.76 40.11 1.94
C GLU A 36 55.23 40.51 1.88
N PRO A 37 56.08 39.94 0.99
CA PRO A 37 55.82 38.89 0.03
C PRO A 37 55.89 37.46 0.61
N TYR A 38 56.13 37.33 1.89
CA TYR A 38 56.10 36.09 2.69
C TYR A 38 55.71 36.40 4.13
N PHE A 39 55.17 35.41 4.79
CA PHE A 39 54.81 35.55 6.21
C PHE A 39 56.05 35.64 7.09
N GLU A 40 56.20 36.74 7.81
CA GLU A 40 57.22 36.92 8.85
C GLU A 40 56.50 36.97 10.18
N VAL A 41 56.89 36.10 11.12
CA VAL A 41 56.18 35.87 12.36
C VAL A 41 57.15 35.92 13.54
N GLU A 42 56.67 36.44 14.66
CA GLU A 42 57.33 36.25 15.97
C GLU A 42 56.85 34.94 16.54
N VAL A 43 57.79 34.14 17.03
CA VAL A 43 57.49 32.82 17.62
C VAL A 43 58.01 32.69 19.04
N GLN A 44 57.26 32.03 19.87
CA GLN A 44 57.68 31.56 21.18
C GLN A 44 58.06 30.08 21.08
N GLU A 45 59.32 29.81 21.26
CA GLU A 45 59.79 28.42 21.23
C GLU A 45 59.42 27.70 22.54
N PHE A 46 58.99 26.47 22.43
CA PHE A 46 58.82 25.58 23.55
C PHE A 46 60.15 24.83 23.76
N LYS A 47 60.92 25.22 24.79
CA LYS A 47 62.08 24.45 25.18
C LYS A 47 61.65 23.12 25.75
N ASP A 48 62.36 22.04 25.37
CA ASP A 48 62.12 20.69 25.85
C ASP A 48 62.03 20.70 27.37
N VAL A 49 60.81 20.56 27.91
CA VAL A 49 60.61 20.34 29.33
C VAL A 49 61.11 18.91 29.59
N MET A 50 62.20 18.76 30.42
CA MET A 50 62.64 17.42 30.78
C MET A 50 61.48 16.64 31.36
N ILE A 51 60.94 15.75 30.54
CA ILE A 51 59.77 14.89 30.88
C ILE A 51 60.27 13.89 31.89
N ARG A 52 59.89 14.05 33.19
CA ARG A 52 60.13 13.02 34.17
C ARG A 52 59.45 11.73 33.75
N LYS A 53 60.23 10.71 33.40
CA LYS A 53 59.73 9.39 33.08
C LYS A 53 58.96 8.80 34.28
N THR A 54 57.69 8.96 34.35
CA THR A 54 56.86 8.32 35.36
C THR A 54 56.41 6.95 34.86
N PRO A 55 56.18 5.96 35.74
CA PRO A 55 55.67 4.65 35.35
C PRO A 55 54.33 4.76 34.62
N GLU A 56 53.50 5.73 34.94
CA GLU A 56 52.19 6.02 34.28
C GLU A 56 52.36 6.44 32.82
N LEU A 57 53.30 7.37 32.57
CA LEU A 57 53.59 7.84 31.21
C LEU A 57 54.14 6.71 30.31
N ALA A 58 54.99 5.86 30.90
CA ALA A 58 55.50 4.68 30.21
C ALA A 58 54.38 3.67 29.87
N ALA A 59 53.40 3.50 30.77
CA ALA A 59 52.26 2.63 30.56
C ALA A 59 51.34 3.19 29.45
N GLN A 60 51.03 4.49 29.47
CA GLN A 60 50.22 5.16 28.42
C GLN A 60 50.90 5.05 27.05
N SER A 61 52.23 5.29 26.98
CA SER A 61 52.97 5.18 25.72
C SER A 61 52.93 3.76 25.14
N ARG A 62 53.07 2.73 25.98
CA ARG A 62 52.95 1.32 25.52
C ARG A 62 51.53 0.99 25.06
N MET A 63 50.51 1.47 25.77
CA MET A 63 49.13 1.27 25.36
C MET A 63 48.85 1.92 24.00
N LEU A 64 49.31 3.15 23.80
CA LEU A 64 49.17 3.88 22.55
C LEU A 64 49.87 3.15 21.40
N ALA A 65 51.11 2.69 21.59
CA ALA A 65 51.86 1.94 20.58
C ALA A 65 51.08 0.64 20.16
N HIS A 66 50.50 -0.06 21.14
CA HIS A 66 49.71 -1.25 20.89
C HIS A 66 48.42 -0.93 20.14
N GLN A 67 47.71 0.15 20.46
CA GLN A 67 46.55 0.59 19.70
C GLN A 67 46.90 0.95 18.26
N PHE A 68 48.03 1.63 18.04
CA PHE A 68 48.53 1.91 16.70
C PHE A 68 48.83 0.62 15.90
N GLU A 69 49.43 -0.38 16.55
CA GLU A 69 49.64 -1.71 15.94
C GLU A 69 48.31 -2.34 15.49
N GLN A 70 47.29 -2.30 16.37
CA GLN A 70 45.97 -2.84 16.03
C GLN A 70 45.32 -2.07 14.88
N TRP A 71 45.35 -0.74 14.90
CA TRP A 71 44.88 0.11 13.84
C TRP A 71 45.62 -0.17 12.51
N GLY A 72 46.94 -0.30 12.53
CA GLY A 72 47.75 -0.61 11.35
C GLY A 72 47.39 -1.95 10.72
N LYS A 73 47.15 -2.98 11.53
CA LYS A 73 46.68 -4.30 11.07
C LYS A 73 45.27 -4.24 10.45
N LEU A 74 44.37 -3.42 11.02
CA LEU A 74 43.00 -3.26 10.49
C LEU A 74 42.98 -2.44 9.23
N SER A 75 43.70 -1.32 9.19
CA SER A 75 43.70 -0.40 8.05
C SER A 75 44.43 -0.95 6.81
N LYS A 76 45.43 -1.82 7.02
CA LYS A 76 46.36 -2.33 5.98
C LYS A 76 47.07 -1.25 5.16
N LYS A 77 47.11 -0.02 5.68
CA LYS A 77 47.71 1.14 4.98
C LYS A 77 49.15 1.38 5.42
N VAL A 78 49.59 0.81 6.57
CA VAL A 78 50.94 0.98 7.13
C VAL A 78 51.74 -0.30 6.95
N PRO A 79 52.99 -0.20 6.39
CA PRO A 79 53.87 -1.35 6.28
C PRO A 79 54.20 -1.97 7.64
N PRO A 80 54.35 -3.31 7.72
CA PRO A 80 54.73 -3.99 8.97
C PRO A 80 56.02 -3.48 9.57
N GLU A 81 56.98 -3.09 8.76
CA GLU A 81 58.28 -2.52 9.20
C GLU A 81 58.11 -1.19 9.95
N THR A 82 57.18 -0.35 9.49
CA THR A 82 56.85 0.91 10.13
C THR A 82 56.19 0.67 11.50
N ILE A 83 55.25 -0.30 11.58
CA ILE A 83 54.62 -0.68 12.85
C ILE A 83 55.68 -1.14 13.83
N ALA A 84 56.63 -2.01 13.39
CA ALA A 84 57.72 -2.49 14.25
C ALA A 84 58.65 -1.36 14.72
N SER A 85 58.95 -0.37 13.87
CA SER A 85 59.78 0.77 14.25
C SER A 85 59.12 1.68 15.26
N VAL A 86 57.81 1.92 15.19
CA VAL A 86 57.02 2.67 16.16
C VAL A 86 57.01 1.97 17.53
N MET A 87 56.90 0.63 17.54
CA MET A 87 56.88 -0.16 18.76
C MET A 87 58.21 -0.11 19.56
N LEU A 88 59.32 0.25 18.92
CA LEU A 88 60.64 0.36 19.51
C LEU A 88 60.96 1.74 20.11
N VAL A 89 60.06 2.73 19.92
CA VAL A 89 60.26 4.09 20.40
C VAL A 89 59.91 4.18 21.86
N GLU A 90 60.91 4.50 22.70
CA GLU A 90 60.76 4.66 24.17
C GLU A 90 60.40 6.10 24.58
N ASP A 91 60.71 7.09 23.74
CA ASP A 91 60.42 8.49 24.02
C ASP A 91 58.96 8.83 23.63
N PRO A 92 58.13 9.28 24.61
CA PRO A 92 56.73 9.58 24.39
C PRO A 92 56.47 10.67 23.32
N ASP A 93 57.29 11.72 23.29
CA ASP A 93 57.16 12.79 22.28
C ASP A 93 57.41 12.26 20.86
N ARG A 94 58.53 11.56 20.71
CA ARG A 94 58.90 10.96 19.45
C ARG A 94 57.90 9.87 18.99
N LEU A 95 57.36 9.12 19.95
CA LEU A 95 56.31 8.13 19.68
C LEU A 95 55.04 8.77 19.07
N THR A 96 54.55 9.85 19.71
CA THR A 96 53.34 10.54 19.20
C THR A 96 53.57 11.14 17.83
N ASP A 97 54.71 11.77 17.58
CA ASP A 97 55.03 12.39 16.29
C ASP A 97 55.20 11.35 15.18
N MET A 98 55.81 10.19 15.47
CA MET A 98 55.89 9.08 14.50
C MET A 98 54.54 8.51 14.16
N ILE A 99 53.67 8.27 15.12
CA ILE A 99 52.31 7.78 14.89
C ILE A 99 51.55 8.77 14.01
N LEU A 100 51.60 10.08 14.33
CA LEU A 100 50.96 11.13 13.55
C LEU A 100 51.43 11.23 12.11
N GLY A 101 52.70 10.98 11.86
CA GLY A 101 53.27 10.96 10.52
C GLY A 101 52.70 9.86 9.63
N HIS A 102 52.27 8.75 10.21
CA HIS A 102 51.76 7.59 9.47
C HIS A 102 50.25 7.45 9.48
N MET A 103 49.52 8.27 10.24
CA MET A 103 48.07 8.26 10.23
C MET A 103 47.48 9.29 9.24
N PRO A 104 46.50 8.92 8.43
CA PRO A 104 45.82 9.81 7.50
C PRO A 104 44.74 10.63 8.21
N LEU A 105 45.15 11.42 9.21
CA LEU A 105 44.26 12.26 10.01
C LEU A 105 43.88 13.54 9.27
N LYS A 106 42.75 14.13 9.65
CA LYS A 106 42.33 15.46 9.18
C LYS A 106 43.29 16.52 9.68
N LEU A 107 43.39 17.63 8.97
CA LEU A 107 44.29 18.73 9.29
C LEU A 107 43.98 19.32 10.68
N GLU A 108 42.71 19.39 11.03
CA GLU A 108 42.23 19.89 12.32
C GLU A 108 42.74 19.05 13.46
N ASP A 109 42.60 17.70 13.38
CA ASP A 109 43.09 16.76 14.40
C ASP A 109 44.64 16.84 14.57
N LYS A 110 45.35 16.95 13.42
CA LYS A 110 46.80 17.13 13.42
C LYS A 110 47.23 18.43 14.08
N GLN A 111 46.50 19.53 13.82
CA GLN A 111 46.78 20.82 14.40
C GLN A 111 46.50 20.86 15.90
N GLU A 112 45.43 20.20 16.36
CA GLU A 112 45.09 20.08 17.76
C GLU A 112 46.21 19.33 18.56
N LEU A 113 46.64 18.20 18.01
CA LEU A 113 47.74 17.41 18.57
C LEU A 113 49.07 18.16 18.56
N LEU A 114 49.37 18.95 17.55
CA LEU A 114 50.55 19.79 17.48
C LEU A 114 50.49 20.95 18.53
N ALA A 115 49.30 21.49 18.80
CA ALA A 115 49.10 22.54 19.78
C ALA A 115 49.11 22.06 21.22
N ALA A 116 48.87 20.78 21.46
CA ALA A 116 48.97 20.17 22.81
C ALA A 116 50.43 20.08 23.24
N VAL A 117 50.87 21.02 24.10
CA VAL A 117 52.26 21.11 24.60
C VAL A 117 52.53 20.05 25.66
N ASP A 118 51.55 19.76 26.51
CA ASP A 118 51.66 18.70 27.54
C ASP A 118 51.59 17.32 26.86
N ILE A 119 52.62 16.52 27.08
CA ILE A 119 52.72 15.17 26.52
C ILE A 119 51.60 14.24 27.00
N ARG A 120 51.12 14.38 28.24
CA ARG A 120 50.01 13.56 28.74
C ARG A 120 48.73 13.88 27.98
N GLN A 121 48.41 15.15 27.83
CA GLN A 121 47.27 15.59 27.06
C GLN A 121 47.34 15.10 25.59
N ARG A 122 48.54 15.11 24.99
CA ARG A 122 48.74 14.65 23.61
C ARG A 122 48.57 13.14 23.50
N LEU A 123 49.04 12.34 24.42
CA LEU A 123 48.84 10.90 24.49
C LEU A 123 47.34 10.56 24.60
N ASP A 124 46.62 11.27 25.48
CA ASP A 124 45.18 11.05 25.69
C ASP A 124 44.37 11.38 24.40
N LEU A 125 44.63 12.55 23.79
CA LEU A 125 43.99 12.96 22.52
C LEU A 125 44.29 11.96 21.41
N LEU A 126 45.54 11.54 21.28
CA LEU A 126 45.90 10.59 20.19
C LEU A 126 45.28 9.20 20.42
N THR A 127 45.18 8.78 21.71
CA THR A 127 44.47 7.55 22.09
C THR A 127 43.00 7.60 21.68
N GLU A 128 42.31 8.73 21.95
CA GLU A 128 40.91 8.93 21.55
C GLU A 128 40.75 8.90 20.04
N ILE A 129 41.63 9.59 19.31
CA ILE A 129 41.60 9.63 17.85
C ILE A 129 41.79 8.22 17.25
N ILE A 130 42.78 7.46 17.74
CA ILE A 130 43.02 6.09 17.27
C ILE A 130 41.81 5.20 17.57
N SER A 131 41.21 5.30 18.71
CA SER A 131 40.03 4.52 19.10
C SER A 131 38.84 4.82 18.14
N ARG A 132 38.58 6.10 17.87
CA ARG A 132 37.55 6.53 16.92
C ARG A 132 37.80 5.98 15.51
N GLU A 133 39.04 6.07 15.03
CA GLU A 133 39.40 5.54 13.69
C GLU A 133 39.27 4.01 13.62
N MET A 134 39.60 3.29 14.71
CA MET A 134 39.38 1.85 14.78
C MET A 134 37.92 1.46 14.70
N GLU A 135 37.02 2.15 15.41
CA GLU A 135 35.58 1.93 15.33
C GLU A 135 35.05 2.13 13.91
N ILE A 136 35.48 3.20 13.25
CA ILE A 136 35.11 3.47 11.85
C ILE A 136 35.54 2.31 10.94
N LEU A 137 36.79 1.87 11.05
CA LEU A 137 37.33 0.76 10.25
C LEU A 137 36.58 -0.56 10.50
N GLU A 138 36.17 -0.84 11.75
CA GLU A 138 35.38 -2.02 12.06
C GLU A 138 33.98 -1.95 11.43
N ILE A 139 33.34 -0.79 11.45
CA ILE A 139 32.05 -0.56 10.82
C ILE A 139 32.17 -0.72 9.30
N GLU A 140 33.17 -0.12 8.68
CA GLU A 140 33.47 -0.26 7.24
C GLU A 140 33.65 -1.73 6.84
N LYS A 141 34.41 -2.49 7.64
CA LYS A 141 34.62 -3.93 7.41
C LYS A 141 33.31 -4.72 7.50
N LYS A 142 32.45 -4.41 8.48
CA LYS A 142 31.14 -5.04 8.62
C LYS A 142 30.23 -4.71 7.44
N ILE A 143 30.21 -3.45 6.99
CA ILE A 143 29.41 -3.01 5.82
C ILE A 143 29.90 -3.71 4.55
N SER A 144 31.22 -3.67 4.29
CA SER A 144 31.80 -4.32 3.12
C SER A 144 31.52 -5.83 3.10
N GLY A 145 31.57 -6.48 4.27
CA GLY A 145 31.22 -7.90 4.38
C GLY A 145 29.75 -8.18 4.07
N ARG A 146 28.83 -7.31 4.49
CA ARG A 146 27.40 -7.43 4.16
C ARG A 146 27.14 -7.21 2.68
N VAL A 147 27.72 -6.16 2.10
CA VAL A 147 27.60 -5.84 0.67
C VAL A 147 28.10 -7.01 -0.18
N ARG A 148 29.28 -7.56 0.15
CA ARG A 148 29.84 -8.70 -0.56
C ARG A 148 28.93 -9.92 -0.51
N LYS A 149 28.41 -10.29 0.69
CA LYS A 149 27.44 -11.39 0.82
C LYS A 149 26.17 -11.16 0.01
N GLN A 150 25.68 -9.92 0.00
CA GLN A 150 24.50 -9.57 -0.78
C GLN A 150 24.75 -9.69 -2.28
N MET A 151 25.92 -9.23 -2.77
CA MET A 151 26.30 -9.38 -4.17
C MET A 151 26.46 -10.84 -4.58
N GLU A 152 27.13 -11.65 -3.75
CA GLU A 152 27.30 -13.09 -4.00
C GLU A 152 25.94 -13.80 -4.08
N LYS A 153 24.98 -13.42 -3.19
CA LYS A 153 23.60 -13.94 -3.21
C LYS A 153 22.89 -13.56 -4.50
N THR A 154 22.95 -12.30 -4.89
CA THR A 154 22.30 -11.79 -6.11
C THR A 154 22.88 -12.42 -7.37
N GLN A 155 24.21 -12.58 -7.44
CA GLN A 155 24.85 -13.27 -8.56
C GLN A 155 24.43 -14.74 -8.66
N LYS A 156 24.36 -15.43 -7.51
CA LYS A 156 23.90 -16.83 -7.47
C LYS A 156 22.44 -16.96 -7.90
N GLU A 157 21.56 -16.05 -7.45
CA GLU A 157 20.17 -16.01 -7.88
C GLU A 157 20.04 -15.73 -9.39
N TYR A 158 20.83 -14.80 -9.92
CA TYR A 158 20.86 -14.54 -11.35
C TYR A 158 21.32 -15.76 -12.16
N PHE A 159 22.41 -16.40 -11.74
CA PHE A 159 22.93 -17.59 -12.40
C PHE A 159 21.93 -18.75 -12.38
N LEU A 160 21.29 -18.99 -11.24
CA LEU A 160 20.25 -20.01 -11.13
C LEU A 160 19.02 -19.70 -12.01
N ARG A 161 18.65 -18.43 -12.15
CA ARG A 161 17.57 -18.01 -13.07
C ARG A 161 17.94 -18.24 -14.52
N GLU A 162 19.16 -17.91 -14.92
CA GLU A 162 19.63 -18.17 -16.30
C GLU A 162 19.75 -19.67 -16.60
N GLN A 163 20.21 -20.49 -15.63
CA GLN A 163 20.15 -21.94 -15.76
C GLN A 163 18.74 -22.47 -15.90
N MET A 164 17.82 -22.00 -15.06
CA MET A 164 16.41 -22.40 -15.12
C MET A 164 15.79 -22.03 -16.47
N LYS A 165 16.11 -20.85 -17.01
CA LYS A 165 15.68 -20.40 -18.33
C LYS A 165 16.25 -21.26 -19.47
N ALA A 166 17.53 -21.64 -19.38
CA ALA A 166 18.14 -22.54 -20.35
C ALA A 166 17.50 -23.94 -20.30
N ILE A 167 17.27 -24.49 -19.12
CA ILE A 167 16.57 -25.76 -18.90
C ILE A 167 15.15 -25.71 -19.45
N GLN A 168 14.41 -24.63 -19.17
CA GLN A 168 13.05 -24.39 -19.69
C GLN A 168 13.04 -24.32 -21.23
N GLN A 169 14.05 -23.70 -21.84
CA GLN A 169 14.22 -23.69 -23.31
C GLN A 169 14.51 -25.08 -23.89
N GLU A 170 15.29 -25.89 -23.20
CA GLU A 170 15.59 -27.28 -23.63
C GLU A 170 14.43 -28.25 -23.40
N LEU A 171 13.62 -28.05 -22.36
CA LEU A 171 12.42 -28.83 -22.04
C LEU A 171 11.21 -28.48 -22.90
N GLY A 172 11.32 -27.49 -23.80
CA GLY A 172 10.21 -27.14 -24.70
C GLY A 172 9.13 -26.23 -24.08
N GLU A 173 9.40 -25.58 -22.94
CA GLU A 173 8.49 -24.61 -22.27
C GLU A 173 8.20 -23.33 -23.10
N LYS A 174 8.51 -23.34 -24.39
CA LYS A 174 7.86 -22.47 -25.38
C LYS A 174 6.34 -22.75 -25.47
N ASP A 175 5.93 -23.92 -24.99
CA ASP A 175 4.55 -24.37 -25.08
C ASP A 175 3.59 -23.64 -24.11
N ASP A 176 4.02 -23.38 -22.86
CA ASP A 176 3.14 -22.75 -21.86
C ASP A 176 2.75 -21.32 -22.23
N ARG A 177 3.67 -20.54 -22.81
CA ARG A 177 3.40 -19.17 -23.22
C ARG A 177 2.55 -19.09 -24.49
N ALA A 178 2.88 -19.94 -25.47
CA ALA A 178 2.07 -20.04 -26.69
C ALA A 178 0.65 -20.50 -26.33
N SER A 179 0.55 -21.42 -25.37
CA SER A 179 -0.72 -21.88 -24.80
C SER A 179 -1.47 -20.76 -24.08
N GLU A 180 -0.80 -19.96 -23.22
CA GLU A 180 -1.44 -18.83 -22.53
C GLU A 180 -1.95 -17.76 -23.50
N VAL A 181 -1.15 -17.37 -24.48
CA VAL A 181 -1.54 -16.39 -25.51
C VAL A 181 -2.71 -16.92 -26.36
N GLU A 182 -2.68 -18.20 -26.73
CA GLU A 182 -3.76 -18.82 -27.48
C GLU A 182 -5.03 -18.96 -26.63
N GLU A 183 -4.92 -19.19 -25.32
CA GLU A 183 -6.07 -19.16 -24.40
C GLU A 183 -6.74 -17.79 -24.37
N TYR A 184 -5.97 -16.68 -24.31
CA TYR A 184 -6.54 -15.33 -24.38
C TYR A 184 -7.17 -15.05 -25.75
N ARG A 185 -6.54 -15.52 -26.86
CA ARG A 185 -7.12 -15.40 -28.19
C ARG A 185 -8.41 -16.19 -28.34
N GLN A 186 -8.48 -17.37 -27.73
CA GLN A 186 -9.70 -18.20 -27.73
C GLN A 186 -10.81 -17.52 -26.92
N LYS A 187 -10.52 -17.07 -25.69
CA LYS A 187 -11.48 -16.30 -24.89
C LYS A 187 -12.01 -15.07 -25.62
N MET A 188 -11.17 -14.37 -26.38
CA MET A 188 -11.58 -13.22 -27.20
C MET A 188 -12.52 -13.64 -28.35
N ARG A 189 -12.28 -14.82 -28.98
CA ARG A 189 -13.15 -15.34 -30.07
C ARG A 189 -14.49 -15.85 -29.58
N ASP A 190 -14.51 -16.43 -28.38
CA ASP A 190 -15.71 -17.03 -27.79
C ASP A 190 -16.68 -15.98 -27.23
N GLN A 191 -16.24 -14.73 -27.09
CA GLN A 191 -17.04 -13.63 -26.55
C GLN A 191 -17.45 -12.65 -27.65
N ASP A 192 -18.69 -12.21 -27.57
CA ASP A 192 -19.21 -11.12 -28.42
C ASP A 192 -18.74 -9.77 -27.84
N LEU A 193 -17.52 -9.36 -28.21
CA LEU A 193 -16.91 -8.13 -27.75
C LEU A 193 -17.23 -6.95 -28.67
N PRO A 194 -17.51 -5.75 -28.14
CA PRO A 194 -17.56 -4.53 -28.94
C PRO A 194 -16.26 -4.33 -29.73
N LYS A 195 -16.35 -3.73 -30.92
CA LYS A 195 -15.20 -3.57 -31.83
C LYS A 195 -13.99 -2.91 -31.16
N ASP A 196 -14.20 -1.81 -30.42
CA ASP A 196 -13.14 -1.07 -29.75
C ASP A 196 -12.46 -1.90 -28.65
N VAL A 197 -13.24 -2.74 -27.95
CA VAL A 197 -12.74 -3.66 -26.91
C VAL A 197 -11.91 -4.76 -27.55
N ALA A 198 -12.41 -5.39 -28.63
CA ALA A 198 -11.70 -6.44 -29.35
C ALA A 198 -10.36 -5.95 -29.91
N GLU A 199 -10.33 -4.74 -30.48
CA GLU A 199 -9.08 -4.13 -30.96
C GLU A 199 -8.07 -3.88 -29.81
N LYS A 200 -8.55 -3.40 -28.66
CA LYS A 200 -7.70 -3.16 -27.49
C LYS A 200 -7.16 -4.48 -26.92
N VAL A 201 -8.02 -5.48 -26.76
CA VAL A 201 -7.63 -6.82 -26.30
C VAL A 201 -6.59 -7.44 -27.23
N ALA A 202 -6.81 -7.39 -28.55
CA ALA A 202 -5.85 -7.90 -29.52
C ALA A 202 -4.48 -7.23 -29.41
N LYS A 203 -4.43 -5.91 -29.27
CA LYS A 203 -3.18 -5.14 -29.07
C LYS A 203 -2.44 -5.54 -27.79
N GLU A 204 -3.16 -5.71 -26.67
CA GLU A 204 -2.55 -6.10 -25.40
C GLU A 204 -2.08 -7.57 -25.42
N ILE A 205 -2.77 -8.48 -26.13
CA ILE A 205 -2.32 -9.86 -26.36
C ILE A 205 -1.03 -9.86 -27.20
N GLU A 206 -0.97 -9.10 -28.29
CA GLU A 206 0.24 -8.96 -29.10
C GLU A 206 1.42 -8.40 -28.30
N ARG A 207 1.14 -7.44 -27.42
CA ARG A 207 2.13 -6.88 -26.49
C ARG A 207 2.64 -7.92 -25.49
N LEU A 208 1.73 -8.71 -24.89
CA LEU A 208 2.08 -9.81 -23.99
C LEU A 208 2.96 -10.85 -24.70
N GLU A 209 2.64 -11.18 -25.96
CA GLU A 209 3.41 -12.12 -26.78
C GLU A 209 4.86 -11.67 -27.06
N LYS A 210 5.09 -10.35 -27.21
CA LYS A 210 6.42 -9.78 -27.48
C LYS A 210 7.26 -9.55 -26.21
N MET A 211 6.65 -9.53 -25.04
CA MET A 211 7.33 -9.21 -23.77
C MET A 211 7.98 -10.42 -23.12
N SER A 212 9.03 -10.19 -22.32
CA SER A 212 9.61 -11.25 -21.48
C SER A 212 8.62 -11.72 -20.41
N PRO A 213 8.42 -13.04 -20.22
CA PRO A 213 7.54 -13.58 -19.16
C PRO A 213 7.92 -13.12 -17.75
N MET A 214 9.20 -12.84 -17.52
CA MET A 214 9.75 -12.39 -16.23
C MET A 214 9.62 -10.88 -15.99
N SER A 215 9.06 -10.15 -16.96
CA SER A 215 8.83 -8.71 -16.80
C SER A 215 7.68 -8.46 -15.82
N ALA A 216 7.87 -7.54 -14.87
CA ALA A 216 6.79 -7.08 -13.98
C ALA A 216 5.59 -6.53 -14.77
N GLU A 217 5.84 -5.93 -15.92
CA GLU A 217 4.82 -5.39 -16.82
C GLU A 217 3.94 -6.49 -17.44
N SER A 218 4.47 -7.71 -17.65
CA SER A 218 3.67 -8.84 -18.15
C SER A 218 2.54 -9.21 -17.19
N GLY A 219 2.79 -9.15 -15.88
CA GLY A 219 1.76 -9.36 -14.85
C GLY A 219 0.65 -8.31 -14.88
N VAL A 220 1.02 -7.06 -15.14
CA VAL A 220 0.03 -5.95 -15.28
C VAL A 220 -0.85 -6.17 -16.52
N ILE A 221 -0.26 -6.58 -17.64
CA ILE A 221 -1.02 -6.87 -18.87
C ILE A 221 -1.95 -8.06 -18.68
N ARG A 222 -1.50 -9.16 -18.05
CA ARG A 222 -2.37 -10.31 -17.73
C ARG A 222 -3.57 -9.88 -16.90
N THR A 223 -3.32 -9.18 -15.80
CA THR A 223 -4.40 -8.67 -14.94
C THR A 223 -5.37 -7.79 -15.73
N TYR A 224 -4.88 -6.94 -16.61
CA TYR A 224 -5.72 -6.10 -17.45
C TYR A 224 -6.55 -6.90 -18.46
N LEU A 225 -5.96 -7.90 -19.13
CA LEU A 225 -6.68 -8.81 -20.02
C LEU A 225 -7.75 -9.62 -19.27
N ASP A 226 -7.47 -10.08 -18.06
CA ASP A 226 -8.42 -10.78 -17.18
C ASP A 226 -9.61 -9.89 -16.77
N TRP A 227 -9.37 -8.57 -16.67
CA TRP A 227 -10.45 -7.63 -16.45
C TRP A 227 -11.27 -7.43 -17.72
N LEU A 228 -10.64 -7.13 -18.86
CA LEU A 228 -11.34 -6.90 -20.13
C LEU A 228 -12.17 -8.09 -20.57
N LEU A 229 -11.60 -9.30 -20.53
CA LEU A 229 -12.28 -10.53 -20.93
C LEU A 229 -13.25 -11.05 -19.84
N GLY A 230 -13.14 -10.60 -18.60
CA GLY A 230 -14.06 -10.96 -17.54
C GLY A 230 -15.30 -10.08 -17.45
N LEU A 231 -15.39 -8.96 -18.20
CA LEU A 231 -16.54 -8.06 -18.17
C LEU A 231 -17.65 -8.53 -19.09
N PRO A 232 -18.92 -8.38 -18.69
CA PRO A 232 -20.09 -8.76 -19.49
C PRO A 232 -20.44 -7.69 -20.53
N TRP A 233 -19.65 -7.58 -21.60
CA TRP A 233 -19.86 -6.57 -22.64
C TRP A 233 -21.19 -6.71 -23.37
N SER A 234 -21.60 -7.94 -23.67
CA SER A 234 -22.83 -8.26 -24.43
C SER A 234 -23.75 -9.21 -23.68
N ALA A 235 -23.27 -9.85 -22.59
CA ALA A 235 -24.03 -10.88 -21.89
C ALA A 235 -25.25 -10.31 -21.17
N LEU A 236 -26.44 -10.66 -21.61
CA LEU A 236 -27.72 -10.24 -21.03
C LEU A 236 -28.44 -11.45 -20.41
N THR A 237 -29.14 -11.21 -19.31
CA THR A 237 -30.18 -12.14 -18.83
C THR A 237 -31.48 -11.83 -19.53
N THR A 238 -32.29 -12.85 -19.75
CA THR A 238 -33.68 -12.68 -20.28
C THR A 238 -34.52 -11.98 -19.23
N ASP A 239 -35.04 -10.82 -19.58
CA ASP A 239 -35.94 -10.08 -18.68
C ASP A 239 -37.35 -10.71 -18.73
N ARG A 240 -37.85 -11.07 -17.57
CA ARG A 240 -39.23 -11.46 -17.39
C ARG A 240 -39.92 -10.46 -16.49
N LEU A 241 -40.65 -9.55 -17.09
CA LEU A 241 -41.39 -8.54 -16.31
C LEU A 241 -42.88 -8.88 -16.33
N ASP A 242 -43.28 -9.71 -15.37
CA ASP A 242 -44.65 -10.07 -15.10
C ASP A 242 -45.07 -9.43 -13.77
N ILE A 243 -46.02 -8.50 -13.78
CA ILE A 243 -46.41 -7.72 -12.61
C ILE A 243 -47.12 -8.59 -11.58
N ASP A 244 -47.92 -9.59 -12.02
CA ASP A 244 -48.62 -10.48 -11.11
C ASP A 244 -47.64 -11.40 -10.35
N ILE A 245 -46.55 -11.81 -11.05
CA ILE A 245 -45.45 -12.57 -10.44
C ILE A 245 -44.67 -11.67 -9.48
N ALA A 246 -44.39 -10.41 -9.88
CA ALA A 246 -43.67 -9.44 -9.04
C ALA A 246 -44.44 -9.18 -7.73
N GLU A 247 -45.76 -9.00 -7.79
CA GLU A 247 -46.64 -8.84 -6.63
C GLU A 247 -46.54 -10.04 -5.70
N LYS A 248 -46.68 -11.26 -6.22
CA LYS A 248 -46.55 -12.51 -5.43
C LYS A 248 -45.21 -12.60 -4.74
N ILE A 249 -44.12 -12.31 -5.44
CA ILE A 249 -42.77 -12.34 -4.88
C ILE A 249 -42.62 -11.31 -3.75
N MET A 250 -43.16 -10.10 -3.94
CA MET A 250 -43.13 -9.06 -2.91
C MET A 250 -43.95 -9.47 -1.67
N GLU A 251 -45.09 -10.14 -1.87
CA GLU A 251 -45.90 -10.68 -0.76
C GLU A 251 -45.23 -11.85 -0.02
N GLU A 252 -44.57 -12.74 -0.77
CA GLU A 252 -43.82 -13.85 -0.21
C GLU A 252 -42.61 -13.40 0.64
N ASP A 253 -41.89 -12.40 0.15
CA ASP A 253 -40.60 -11.99 0.75
C ASP A 253 -40.79 -10.91 1.84
N HIS A 254 -41.92 -10.17 1.86
CA HIS A 254 -42.12 -9.02 2.75
C HIS A 254 -43.52 -9.00 3.38
N TYR A 255 -43.56 -8.82 4.69
CA TYR A 255 -44.80 -8.63 5.42
C TYR A 255 -45.14 -7.12 5.55
N GLY A 256 -46.37 -6.74 5.29
CA GLY A 256 -46.80 -5.34 5.31
C GLY A 256 -46.18 -4.54 4.17
N LEU A 257 -45.89 -3.26 4.43
CA LEU A 257 -45.28 -2.33 3.46
C LEU A 257 -46.11 -2.12 2.17
N GLU A 258 -47.45 -2.19 2.26
CA GLU A 258 -48.38 -2.13 1.12
C GLU A 258 -48.06 -0.96 0.17
N LYS A 259 -47.95 0.28 0.72
CA LYS A 259 -47.63 1.47 -0.09
C LYS A 259 -46.27 1.39 -0.79
N VAL A 260 -45.30 0.74 -0.17
CA VAL A 260 -43.96 0.58 -0.74
C VAL A 260 -44.00 -0.43 -1.87
N LYS A 261 -44.68 -1.55 -1.68
CA LYS A 261 -44.89 -2.58 -2.72
C LYS A 261 -45.64 -1.99 -3.90
N GLU A 262 -46.76 -1.29 -3.67
CA GLU A 262 -47.53 -0.62 -4.70
C GLU A 262 -46.67 0.33 -5.53
N ARG A 263 -45.88 1.20 -4.91
CA ARG A 263 -44.98 2.11 -5.64
C ARG A 263 -43.90 1.39 -6.44
N ILE A 264 -43.37 0.29 -5.92
CA ILE A 264 -42.41 -0.56 -6.69
C ILE A 264 -43.10 -1.19 -7.89
N LEU A 265 -44.33 -1.71 -7.74
CA LEU A 265 -45.08 -2.32 -8.83
C LEU A 265 -45.49 -1.28 -9.89
N GLU A 266 -45.90 -0.06 -9.50
CA GLU A 266 -46.11 1.07 -10.41
C GLU A 266 -44.85 1.37 -11.22
N TYR A 267 -43.70 1.50 -10.55
CA TYR A 267 -42.42 1.74 -11.19
C TYR A 267 -42.08 0.64 -12.21
N LEU A 268 -42.23 -0.64 -11.84
CA LEU A 268 -41.99 -1.77 -12.72
C LEU A 268 -42.97 -1.79 -13.90
N SER A 269 -44.26 -1.40 -13.69
CA SER A 269 -45.28 -1.32 -14.74
C SER A 269 -44.91 -0.27 -15.78
N VAL A 270 -44.44 0.89 -15.38
CA VAL A 270 -43.97 1.93 -16.32
C VAL A 270 -42.77 1.40 -17.13
N ARG A 271 -41.85 0.67 -16.50
CA ARG A 271 -40.72 0.06 -17.20
C ARG A 271 -41.17 -0.99 -18.26
N LYS A 272 -42.20 -1.76 -17.92
CA LYS A 272 -42.78 -2.74 -18.86
C LYS A 272 -43.38 -2.05 -20.08
N LEU A 273 -44.07 -0.93 -19.88
CA LEU A 273 -44.75 -0.19 -20.97
C LEU A 273 -43.79 0.58 -21.87
N THR A 274 -42.71 1.13 -21.28
CA THR A 274 -41.77 1.98 -22.02
C THR A 274 -40.67 1.19 -22.71
N GLU A 275 -40.46 -0.08 -22.36
CA GLU A 275 -39.37 -0.95 -22.84
C GLU A 275 -37.97 -0.30 -22.70
N THR A 276 -37.86 0.78 -21.95
CA THR A 276 -36.61 1.52 -21.73
C THR A 276 -36.23 1.54 -20.29
N MET A 277 -34.93 1.54 -20.03
CA MET A 277 -34.39 1.75 -18.66
C MET A 277 -34.17 3.25 -18.33
N LYS A 278 -34.58 4.15 -19.22
CA LYS A 278 -34.57 5.60 -18.99
C LYS A 278 -35.71 5.98 -18.08
N GLY A 279 -35.39 6.50 -16.90
CA GLY A 279 -36.37 6.93 -15.89
C GLY A 279 -35.66 7.20 -14.55
N PRO A 280 -36.43 7.68 -13.57
CA PRO A 280 -35.86 8.00 -12.26
C PRO A 280 -35.24 6.75 -11.61
N ILE A 281 -34.23 6.97 -10.80
CA ILE A 281 -33.53 5.94 -10.02
C ILE A 281 -34.35 5.62 -8.78
N LEU A 282 -34.61 4.36 -8.52
CA LEU A 282 -35.37 3.95 -7.35
C LEU A 282 -34.54 4.14 -6.07
N CYS A 283 -34.98 5.03 -5.17
CA CYS A 283 -34.29 5.31 -3.89
C CYS A 283 -35.15 4.87 -2.71
N LEU A 284 -34.71 3.83 -1.99
CA LEU A 284 -35.38 3.33 -0.80
C LEU A 284 -34.81 4.02 0.45
N VAL A 285 -35.62 4.84 1.11
CA VAL A 285 -35.22 5.62 2.28
C VAL A 285 -35.94 5.15 3.55
N GLY A 286 -35.20 4.96 4.60
CA GLY A 286 -35.79 4.58 5.88
C GLY A 286 -34.75 4.12 6.91
N PRO A 287 -35.17 3.87 8.17
CA PRO A 287 -34.29 3.48 9.23
C PRO A 287 -33.57 2.14 8.93
N PRO A 288 -32.48 1.82 9.64
CA PRO A 288 -31.79 0.55 9.45
C PRO A 288 -32.68 -0.63 9.87
N GLY A 289 -32.59 -1.73 9.11
CA GLY A 289 -33.31 -2.97 9.44
C GLY A 289 -34.77 -3.06 8.99
N VAL A 290 -35.23 -2.13 8.12
CA VAL A 290 -36.61 -2.17 7.55
C VAL A 290 -36.72 -2.96 6.25
N GLY A 291 -35.66 -3.61 5.79
CA GLY A 291 -35.73 -4.48 4.63
C GLY A 291 -35.35 -3.82 3.29
N LYS A 292 -34.72 -2.64 3.26
CA LYS A 292 -34.32 -1.96 2.00
C LYS A 292 -33.53 -2.85 1.05
N THR A 293 -32.51 -3.53 1.55
CA THR A 293 -31.67 -4.44 0.74
C THR A 293 -32.42 -5.69 0.28
N SER A 294 -33.36 -6.21 1.10
CA SER A 294 -34.18 -7.36 0.73
C SER A 294 -35.21 -6.99 -0.35
N LEU A 295 -35.83 -5.79 -0.28
CA LEU A 295 -36.72 -5.29 -1.32
C LEU A 295 -36.00 -5.20 -2.68
N ALA A 296 -34.77 -4.65 -2.72
CA ALA A 296 -33.97 -4.61 -3.94
C ALA A 296 -33.69 -6.00 -4.52
N ARG A 297 -33.48 -6.99 -3.66
CA ARG A 297 -33.27 -8.39 -4.09
C ARG A 297 -34.57 -9.01 -4.60
N SER A 298 -35.72 -8.69 -4.01
CA SER A 298 -37.02 -9.17 -4.50
C SER A 298 -37.37 -8.54 -5.85
N ILE A 299 -37.00 -7.28 -6.09
CA ILE A 299 -37.09 -6.66 -7.43
C ILE A 299 -36.25 -7.45 -8.44
N ALA A 300 -35.00 -7.81 -8.10
CA ALA A 300 -34.16 -8.58 -9.01
C ALA A 300 -34.74 -9.97 -9.29
N ARG A 301 -35.27 -10.64 -8.25
CA ARG A 301 -35.93 -11.94 -8.37
C ARG A 301 -37.18 -11.86 -9.26
N SER A 302 -37.99 -10.81 -9.12
CA SER A 302 -39.22 -10.64 -9.93
C SER A 302 -38.95 -10.38 -11.42
N MET A 303 -37.78 -9.83 -11.75
CA MET A 303 -37.35 -9.58 -13.14
C MET A 303 -36.47 -10.71 -13.69
N GLU A 304 -36.19 -11.74 -12.94
CA GLU A 304 -35.21 -12.81 -13.26
C GLU A 304 -33.82 -12.25 -13.59
N ARG A 305 -33.48 -11.06 -13.05
CA ARG A 305 -32.18 -10.43 -13.22
C ARG A 305 -31.21 -10.83 -12.12
N LYS A 306 -29.94 -10.86 -12.44
CA LYS A 306 -28.88 -11.03 -11.45
C LYS A 306 -28.81 -9.81 -10.53
N PHE A 307 -28.41 -10.02 -9.29
CA PHE A 307 -28.33 -8.98 -8.25
C PHE A 307 -26.90 -8.76 -7.80
N VAL A 308 -26.49 -7.52 -7.73
CA VAL A 308 -25.22 -7.11 -7.13
C VAL A 308 -25.43 -5.96 -6.14
N ARG A 309 -24.71 -5.98 -5.05
CA ARG A 309 -24.73 -4.94 -4.02
C ARG A 309 -23.35 -4.35 -3.84
N VAL A 310 -23.24 -3.04 -3.88
CA VAL A 310 -22.05 -2.26 -3.56
C VAL A 310 -22.39 -1.29 -2.45
N SER A 311 -21.64 -1.34 -1.34
CA SER A 311 -21.80 -0.36 -0.26
C SER A 311 -20.98 0.88 -0.56
N LEU A 312 -21.63 2.04 -0.45
CA LEU A 312 -21.00 3.36 -0.60
C LEU A 312 -20.67 4.00 0.76
N GLY A 313 -21.00 3.31 1.86
CA GLY A 313 -20.70 3.78 3.21
C GLY A 313 -19.18 3.88 3.43
N GLY A 314 -18.70 5.10 3.70
CA GLY A 314 -17.29 5.37 3.94
C GLY A 314 -16.46 5.67 2.70
N VAL A 315 -17.05 5.67 1.50
CA VAL A 315 -16.41 6.10 0.25
C VAL A 315 -16.13 7.61 0.32
N ARG A 316 -14.90 8.00 0.05
CA ARG A 316 -14.42 9.39 0.08
C ARG A 316 -13.65 9.79 -1.18
N ASP A 317 -13.11 8.82 -1.89
CA ASP A 317 -12.29 9.01 -3.08
C ASP A 317 -13.09 8.66 -4.34
N GLU A 318 -13.08 9.55 -5.32
CA GLU A 318 -13.67 9.31 -6.64
C GLU A 318 -13.12 8.04 -7.30
N ALA A 319 -11.85 7.73 -7.06
CA ALA A 319 -11.19 6.55 -7.61
C ALA A 319 -11.80 5.23 -7.09
N GLU A 320 -12.51 5.22 -5.96
CA GLU A 320 -13.27 4.04 -5.55
C GLU A 320 -14.45 3.74 -6.51
N ILE A 321 -15.00 4.75 -7.18
CA ILE A 321 -16.09 4.61 -8.16
C ILE A 321 -15.54 4.38 -9.57
N ARG A 322 -14.56 5.21 -10.00
CA ARG A 322 -13.98 5.24 -11.36
C ARG A 322 -12.70 4.44 -11.54
N GLY A 323 -12.15 3.86 -10.47
CA GLY A 323 -10.88 3.14 -10.51
C GLY A 323 -9.64 4.05 -10.56
N HIS A 324 -8.48 3.44 -10.39
CA HIS A 324 -7.18 4.08 -10.50
C HIS A 324 -6.56 3.80 -11.87
N ARG A 325 -5.78 4.74 -12.39
CA ARG A 325 -5.01 4.52 -13.63
C ARG A 325 -4.10 3.31 -13.47
N ARG A 326 -4.08 2.41 -14.45
CA ARG A 326 -3.31 1.15 -14.42
C ARG A 326 -1.79 1.31 -14.28
N THR A 327 -1.27 2.53 -14.45
CA THR A 327 0.16 2.84 -14.25
C THR A 327 0.61 2.79 -12.79
N TYR A 328 -0.33 2.83 -11.85
CA TYR A 328 -0.02 2.72 -10.42
C TYR A 328 0.08 1.26 -9.99
N VAL A 329 1.07 0.95 -9.14
CA VAL A 329 1.22 -0.39 -8.57
C VAL A 329 0.02 -0.70 -7.67
N GLY A 330 -0.64 -1.83 -7.93
CA GLY A 330 -1.84 -2.22 -7.17
C GLY A 330 -3.15 -1.55 -7.65
N ALA A 331 -3.13 -0.85 -8.79
CA ALA A 331 -4.34 -0.28 -9.37
C ALA A 331 -5.42 -1.34 -9.65
N LEU A 332 -6.67 -0.98 -9.39
CA LEU A 332 -7.85 -1.80 -9.65
C LEU A 332 -8.93 -0.93 -10.30
N PRO A 333 -9.84 -1.54 -11.08
CA PRO A 333 -11.05 -0.86 -11.54
C PRO A 333 -11.91 -0.37 -10.39
N GLY A 334 -12.78 0.59 -10.63
CA GLY A 334 -13.74 1.09 -9.67
C GLY A 334 -14.77 0.04 -9.25
N ARG A 335 -15.43 0.27 -8.13
CA ARG A 335 -16.42 -0.65 -7.54
C ARG A 335 -17.58 -0.98 -8.50
N ILE A 336 -17.93 -0.07 -9.39
CA ILE A 336 -18.98 -0.31 -10.40
C ILE A 336 -18.54 -1.41 -11.37
N ILE A 337 -17.37 -1.28 -11.96
CA ILE A 337 -16.82 -2.27 -12.90
C ILE A 337 -16.54 -3.59 -12.19
N GLN A 338 -16.05 -3.58 -10.96
CA GLN A 338 -15.88 -4.79 -10.16
C GLN A 338 -17.21 -5.50 -9.92
N GLY A 339 -18.26 -4.74 -9.60
CA GLY A 339 -19.62 -5.26 -9.44
C GLY A 339 -20.15 -5.88 -10.74
N MET A 340 -19.95 -5.24 -11.89
CA MET A 340 -20.36 -5.76 -13.19
C MET A 340 -19.63 -7.06 -13.54
N LYS A 341 -18.34 -7.16 -13.29
CA LYS A 341 -17.58 -8.40 -13.47
C LYS A 341 -18.11 -9.53 -12.59
N THR A 342 -18.35 -9.21 -11.30
CA THR A 342 -18.82 -10.20 -10.31
C THR A 342 -20.20 -10.77 -10.70
N VAL A 343 -21.11 -9.94 -11.20
CA VAL A 343 -22.45 -10.36 -11.56
C VAL A 343 -22.48 -11.08 -12.91
N GLY A 344 -21.55 -10.76 -13.82
CA GLY A 344 -21.42 -11.40 -15.13
C GLY A 344 -22.66 -11.23 -16.01
N SER A 345 -23.33 -10.09 -15.95
CA SER A 345 -24.46 -9.71 -16.80
C SER A 345 -24.47 -8.21 -17.01
N LYS A 346 -24.84 -7.74 -18.21
CA LYS A 346 -24.92 -6.33 -18.57
C LYS A 346 -26.17 -5.63 -18.02
N ASN A 347 -27.21 -6.39 -17.68
CA ASN A 347 -28.51 -5.89 -17.21
C ASN A 347 -28.86 -6.33 -15.78
N PRO A 348 -27.96 -6.21 -14.78
CA PRO A 348 -28.29 -6.60 -13.42
C PRO A 348 -29.20 -5.58 -12.73
N VAL A 349 -29.77 -5.96 -11.60
CA VAL A 349 -30.22 -5.02 -10.59
C VAL A 349 -29.02 -4.68 -9.71
N PHE A 350 -28.60 -3.44 -9.74
CA PHE A 350 -27.42 -2.94 -9.06
C PHE A 350 -27.82 -2.09 -7.86
N LEU A 351 -27.56 -2.58 -6.67
CA LEU A 351 -27.88 -1.88 -5.42
C LEU A 351 -26.67 -1.07 -4.93
N LEU A 352 -26.82 0.23 -4.87
CA LEU A 352 -25.90 1.16 -4.22
C LEU A 352 -26.40 1.43 -2.80
N ASP A 353 -25.77 0.78 -1.83
CA ASP A 353 -26.23 0.80 -0.44
C ASP A 353 -25.55 1.89 0.37
N GLU A 354 -26.32 2.60 1.23
CA GLU A 354 -25.84 3.64 2.13
C GLU A 354 -25.22 4.87 1.42
N ILE A 355 -25.90 5.39 0.37
CA ILE A 355 -25.44 6.58 -0.37
C ILE A 355 -25.31 7.83 0.54
N ASP A 356 -26.12 7.93 1.57
CA ASP A 356 -26.12 9.01 2.55
C ASP A 356 -24.89 9.05 3.47
N LYS A 357 -24.04 8.00 3.39
CA LYS A 357 -22.81 7.89 4.18
C LYS A 357 -21.53 8.17 3.36
N MET A 358 -21.69 8.59 2.12
CA MET A 358 -20.56 9.11 1.33
C MET A 358 -20.16 10.50 1.85
N SER A 359 -18.89 10.82 1.72
CA SER A 359 -18.37 12.15 2.00
C SER A 359 -17.36 12.54 0.92
N SER A 360 -17.33 13.81 0.55
CA SER A 360 -16.28 14.38 -0.28
C SER A 360 -15.11 14.84 0.58
N ASP A 361 -13.89 14.69 0.09
CA ASP A 361 -12.68 15.26 0.67
C ASP A 361 -11.81 15.88 -0.44
N PHE A 362 -10.57 16.26 -0.09
CA PHE A 362 -9.61 16.84 -1.05
C PHE A 362 -9.15 15.88 -2.17
N ARG A 363 -9.53 14.59 -2.12
CA ARG A 363 -9.17 13.57 -3.11
C ARG A 363 -10.21 13.41 -4.22
N GLY A 364 -11.31 14.13 -4.15
CA GLY A 364 -12.32 14.12 -5.18
C GLY A 364 -13.76 14.14 -4.65
N ASP A 365 -14.70 14.13 -5.58
CA ASP A 365 -16.13 14.09 -5.30
C ASP A 365 -16.75 12.79 -5.84
N PRO A 366 -16.90 11.76 -4.98
CA PRO A 366 -17.56 10.51 -5.40
C PRO A 366 -19.01 10.72 -5.83
N GLY A 367 -19.67 11.80 -5.38
CA GLY A 367 -21.01 12.17 -5.81
C GLY A 367 -21.06 12.56 -7.28
N ALA A 368 -20.05 13.32 -7.75
CA ALA A 368 -19.92 13.67 -9.18
C ALA A 368 -19.65 12.42 -10.04
N ALA A 369 -18.81 11.50 -9.57
CA ALA A 369 -18.59 10.23 -10.27
C ALA A 369 -19.86 9.38 -10.36
N LEU A 370 -20.68 9.36 -9.31
CA LEU A 370 -21.96 8.65 -9.32
C LEU A 370 -23.00 9.30 -10.24
N LEU A 371 -22.94 10.59 -10.46
CA LEU A 371 -23.83 11.24 -11.45
C LEU A 371 -23.61 10.66 -12.84
N GLU A 372 -22.35 10.47 -13.27
CA GLU A 372 -22.06 9.83 -14.56
C GLU A 372 -22.58 8.39 -14.65
N VAL A 373 -22.45 7.64 -13.55
CA VAL A 373 -22.94 6.25 -13.46
C VAL A 373 -24.46 6.18 -13.54
N LEU A 374 -25.14 7.10 -12.87
CA LEU A 374 -26.59 7.06 -12.66
C LEU A 374 -27.39 7.85 -13.70
N ASP A 375 -26.76 8.80 -14.38
CA ASP A 375 -27.44 9.63 -15.40
C ASP A 375 -27.68 8.83 -16.69
N PRO A 376 -28.94 8.63 -17.09
CA PRO A 376 -29.26 7.89 -18.32
C PRO A 376 -28.71 8.50 -19.62
N GLU A 377 -28.33 9.79 -19.59
CA GLU A 377 -27.73 10.47 -20.73
C GLU A 377 -26.22 10.20 -20.87
N GLN A 378 -25.55 9.85 -19.77
CA GLN A 378 -24.10 9.68 -19.70
C GLN A 378 -23.67 8.22 -19.47
N ASN A 379 -24.50 7.41 -18.81
CA ASN A 379 -24.13 6.08 -18.35
C ASN A 379 -23.89 5.04 -19.45
N ASN A 380 -24.30 5.33 -20.69
CA ASN A 380 -24.01 4.47 -21.85
C ASN A 380 -22.52 4.51 -22.27
N THR A 381 -21.78 5.51 -21.81
CA THR A 381 -20.37 5.72 -22.12
C THR A 381 -19.52 5.88 -20.85
N PHE A 382 -19.92 5.21 -19.77
CA PHE A 382 -19.19 5.28 -18.50
C PHE A 382 -17.73 4.88 -18.68
N SER A 383 -16.81 5.74 -18.25
CA SER A 383 -15.37 5.52 -18.38
C SER A 383 -14.70 5.29 -17.03
N ASP A 384 -14.24 4.06 -16.82
CA ASP A 384 -13.39 3.70 -15.69
C ASP A 384 -11.93 3.98 -16.04
N HIS A 385 -11.18 4.57 -15.11
CA HIS A 385 -9.79 4.98 -15.34
C HIS A 385 -8.81 3.81 -15.50
N TYR A 386 -9.17 2.62 -14.98
CA TYR A 386 -8.37 1.42 -15.15
C TYR A 386 -8.64 0.75 -16.50
N ILE A 387 -9.91 0.64 -16.85
CA ILE A 387 -10.35 -0.05 -18.08
C ILE A 387 -10.05 0.81 -19.33
N GLU A 388 -10.15 2.13 -19.22
CA GLU A 388 -9.89 3.11 -20.30
C GLU A 388 -10.74 2.88 -21.57
N LEU A 389 -11.85 2.19 -21.44
CA LEU A 389 -12.82 1.92 -22.51
C LEU A 389 -14.21 2.25 -22.01
N PRO A 390 -15.09 2.81 -22.86
CA PRO A 390 -16.46 3.09 -22.47
C PRO A 390 -17.22 1.79 -22.20
N PHE A 391 -17.87 1.72 -21.04
CA PHE A 391 -18.72 0.60 -20.64
C PHE A 391 -20.18 1.07 -20.56
N ASP A 392 -21.05 0.38 -21.29
CA ASP A 392 -22.47 0.74 -21.36
C ASP A 392 -23.25 0.20 -20.14
N LEU A 393 -23.63 1.12 -19.24
CA LEU A 393 -24.44 0.87 -18.05
C LEU A 393 -25.94 1.14 -18.25
N SER A 394 -26.39 1.48 -19.46
CA SER A 394 -27.77 1.90 -19.74
C SER A 394 -28.82 0.81 -19.48
N ARG A 395 -28.41 -0.46 -19.46
CA ARG A 395 -29.28 -1.62 -19.20
C ARG A 395 -29.38 -1.99 -17.72
N VAL A 396 -28.58 -1.37 -16.86
CA VAL A 396 -28.56 -1.62 -15.40
C VAL A 396 -29.80 -1.01 -14.77
N LEU A 397 -30.48 -1.77 -13.91
CA LEU A 397 -31.51 -1.22 -13.03
C LEU A 397 -30.85 -0.76 -11.73
N TRP A 398 -30.77 0.54 -11.56
CA TRP A 398 -30.20 1.15 -10.36
C TRP A 398 -31.21 1.22 -9.23
N VAL A 399 -30.86 0.66 -8.10
CA VAL A 399 -31.57 0.84 -6.83
C VAL A 399 -30.59 1.43 -5.81
N VAL A 400 -31.04 2.44 -5.11
CA VAL A 400 -30.22 3.14 -4.11
C VAL A 400 -30.86 3.02 -2.73
N THR A 401 -30.08 2.92 -1.68
CA THR A 401 -30.61 3.00 -0.31
C THR A 401 -29.99 4.15 0.47
N ALA A 402 -30.78 4.75 1.33
CA ALA A 402 -30.35 5.77 2.29
C ALA A 402 -31.07 5.58 3.63
N ASN A 403 -30.45 6.04 4.70
CA ASN A 403 -31.12 6.16 5.99
C ASN A 403 -31.72 7.55 6.17
N ALA A 404 -31.07 8.58 5.59
CA ALA A 404 -31.48 9.98 5.71
C ALA A 404 -31.27 10.71 4.38
N VAL A 405 -32.29 11.45 3.95
CA VAL A 405 -32.28 12.16 2.65
C VAL A 405 -31.34 13.36 2.64
N HIS A 406 -31.23 14.07 3.76
CA HIS A 406 -30.50 15.35 3.84
C HIS A 406 -29.00 15.24 3.59
N ASN A 407 -28.43 14.03 3.66
CA ASN A 407 -27.02 13.78 3.39
C ASN A 407 -26.74 13.39 1.93
N ILE A 408 -27.77 13.24 1.10
CA ILE A 408 -27.62 12.92 -0.31
C ILE A 408 -27.37 14.22 -1.10
N PRO A 409 -26.36 14.29 -1.99
CA PRO A 409 -26.14 15.45 -2.84
C PRO A 409 -27.38 15.79 -3.69
N ARG A 410 -27.77 17.08 -3.72
CA ARG A 410 -28.96 17.55 -4.46
C ARG A 410 -29.01 17.08 -5.91
N PRO A 411 -27.93 17.14 -6.72
CA PRO A 411 -27.97 16.69 -8.11
C PRO A 411 -28.33 15.22 -8.28
N LEU A 412 -28.02 14.38 -7.29
CA LEU A 412 -28.42 12.98 -7.28
C LEU A 412 -29.89 12.83 -6.88
N LEU A 413 -30.35 13.62 -5.88
CA LEU A 413 -31.75 13.59 -5.44
C LEU A 413 -32.74 13.93 -6.56
N ASP A 414 -32.40 14.92 -7.40
CA ASP A 414 -33.25 15.36 -8.53
C ASP A 414 -33.49 14.25 -9.57
N ARG A 415 -32.68 13.21 -9.57
CA ARG A 415 -32.78 12.04 -10.46
C ARG A 415 -33.42 10.82 -9.82
N MET A 416 -33.79 10.93 -8.51
CA MET A 416 -34.25 9.78 -7.74
C MET A 416 -35.76 9.85 -7.48
N GLU A 417 -36.41 8.72 -7.67
CA GLU A 417 -37.75 8.49 -7.14
C GLU A 417 -37.67 7.95 -5.72
N MET A 418 -38.11 8.75 -4.76
CA MET A 418 -37.99 8.48 -3.34
C MET A 418 -39.14 7.62 -2.84
N ILE A 419 -38.84 6.41 -2.33
CA ILE A 419 -39.79 5.56 -1.64
C ILE A 419 -39.41 5.53 -0.14
N SER A 420 -40.26 6.18 0.68
CA SER A 420 -40.05 6.22 2.13
C SER A 420 -40.58 4.95 2.78
N ILE A 421 -39.71 4.26 3.49
CA ILE A 421 -40.03 3.06 4.26
C ILE A 421 -40.05 3.43 5.75
N SER A 422 -41.23 3.35 6.36
CA SER A 422 -41.41 3.57 7.79
C SER A 422 -40.85 2.40 8.61
N GLY A 423 -40.71 2.62 9.92
CA GLY A 423 -40.50 1.52 10.86
C GLY A 423 -41.70 0.63 10.98
N TYR A 424 -41.51 -0.54 11.55
CA TYR A 424 -42.59 -1.52 11.78
C TYR A 424 -43.25 -1.30 13.12
N THR A 425 -44.58 -1.54 13.17
CA THR A 425 -45.34 -1.67 14.39
C THR A 425 -44.93 -2.93 15.18
N GLN A 426 -45.37 -3.06 16.43
CA GLN A 426 -45.06 -4.25 17.22
C GLN A 426 -45.67 -5.50 16.59
N GLU A 427 -46.92 -5.40 16.12
CA GLU A 427 -47.66 -6.49 15.49
C GLU A 427 -46.95 -6.94 14.21
N GLU A 428 -46.50 -6.02 13.36
CA GLU A 428 -45.74 -6.32 12.17
C GLU A 428 -44.41 -7.04 12.49
N LYS A 429 -43.67 -6.57 13.53
CA LYS A 429 -42.45 -7.20 14.00
C LYS A 429 -42.66 -8.65 14.46
N ILE A 430 -43.78 -8.92 15.16
CA ILE A 430 -44.16 -10.28 15.57
C ILE A 430 -44.34 -11.16 14.31
N GLN A 431 -45.09 -10.67 13.33
CA GLN A 431 -45.37 -11.42 12.11
C GLN A 431 -44.07 -11.65 11.29
N ILE A 432 -43.22 -10.63 11.16
CA ILE A 432 -41.94 -10.71 10.50
C ILE A 432 -41.02 -11.74 11.22
N ALA A 433 -41.02 -11.72 12.54
CA ALA A 433 -40.26 -12.70 13.32
C ALA A 433 -40.71 -14.13 13.04
N LYS A 434 -42.02 -14.38 13.06
CA LYS A 434 -42.61 -15.72 12.84
C LYS A 434 -42.40 -16.20 11.42
N LYS A 435 -42.71 -15.35 10.41
CA LYS A 435 -42.66 -15.76 8.99
C LYS A 435 -41.27 -15.83 8.41
N PHE A 436 -40.33 -14.97 8.83
CA PHE A 436 -39.03 -14.82 8.17
C PHE A 436 -37.83 -15.04 9.11
N LEU A 437 -37.77 -14.37 10.28
CA LEU A 437 -36.54 -14.40 11.08
C LEU A 437 -36.33 -15.75 11.75
N ILE A 438 -37.35 -16.33 12.37
CA ILE A 438 -37.26 -17.61 13.08
C ILE A 438 -36.92 -18.76 12.11
N PRO A 439 -37.63 -18.94 10.97
CA PRO A 439 -37.28 -19.98 10.01
C PRO A 439 -35.85 -19.82 9.43
N LYS A 440 -35.47 -18.58 9.15
CA LYS A 440 -34.09 -18.29 8.71
C LYS A 440 -33.06 -18.70 9.74
N GLN A 441 -33.24 -18.27 11.00
CA GLN A 441 -32.31 -18.60 12.08
C GLN A 441 -32.29 -20.10 12.41
N GLN A 442 -33.40 -20.81 12.27
CA GLN A 442 -33.43 -22.27 12.37
C GLN A 442 -32.50 -22.92 11.35
N LYS A 443 -32.61 -22.50 10.09
CA LYS A 443 -31.78 -23.01 8.99
C LYS A 443 -30.31 -22.69 9.19
N ASP A 444 -30.01 -21.42 9.53
CA ASP A 444 -28.65 -20.91 9.66
C ASP A 444 -27.87 -21.55 10.81
N HIS A 445 -28.59 -22.01 11.87
CA HIS A 445 -27.99 -22.65 13.04
C HIS A 445 -28.15 -24.17 13.07
N GLY A 446 -28.72 -24.79 12.03
CA GLY A 446 -28.91 -26.24 11.96
C GLY A 446 -29.89 -26.80 13.00
N LEU A 447 -30.78 -25.96 13.54
CA LEU A 447 -31.76 -26.33 14.56
C LEU A 447 -33.16 -26.43 13.96
N SER A 448 -33.99 -27.27 14.55
CA SER A 448 -35.40 -27.43 14.16
C SER A 448 -36.35 -26.93 15.25
N GLY A 449 -37.63 -26.80 14.92
CA GLY A 449 -38.67 -26.43 15.87
C GLY A 449 -38.82 -27.42 17.05
N ARG A 450 -38.21 -28.59 16.97
CA ARG A 450 -38.14 -29.55 18.09
C ARG A 450 -37.15 -29.14 19.18
N HIS A 451 -36.14 -28.38 18.81
CA HIS A 451 -35.06 -27.94 19.71
C HIS A 451 -35.40 -26.64 20.43
N ILE A 452 -36.07 -25.72 19.72
CA ILE A 452 -36.44 -24.41 20.24
C ILE A 452 -37.74 -23.94 19.61
N ALA A 453 -38.66 -23.43 20.44
CA ALA A 453 -39.87 -22.77 20.01
C ALA A 453 -39.93 -21.35 20.61
N PHE A 454 -40.41 -20.41 19.82
CA PHE A 454 -40.67 -19.06 20.27
C PHE A 454 -42.18 -18.82 20.37
N PRO A 455 -42.73 -18.89 21.59
CA PRO A 455 -44.13 -18.51 21.79
C PRO A 455 -44.32 -17.02 21.52
N GLU A 456 -45.51 -16.58 21.16
CA GLU A 456 -45.81 -15.19 20.80
C GLU A 456 -45.45 -14.22 21.91
N ASP A 457 -45.82 -14.53 23.17
CA ASP A 457 -45.46 -13.73 24.36
C ASP A 457 -43.93 -13.58 24.52
N GLY A 458 -43.15 -14.61 24.12
CA GLY A 458 -41.68 -14.59 24.12
C GLY A 458 -41.14 -13.60 23.07
N ILE A 459 -41.71 -13.64 21.86
CA ILE A 459 -41.36 -12.68 20.80
C ILE A 459 -41.74 -11.26 21.22
N GLU A 460 -42.92 -11.05 21.77
CA GLU A 460 -43.37 -9.76 22.27
C GLU A 460 -42.44 -9.18 23.36
N LYS A 461 -42.02 -10.02 24.32
CA LYS A 461 -41.04 -9.65 25.34
C LYS A 461 -39.68 -9.26 24.72
N LEU A 462 -39.22 -10.00 23.72
CA LEU A 462 -37.99 -9.65 23.00
C LEU A 462 -38.13 -8.25 22.34
N ILE A 463 -39.25 -7.97 21.70
CA ILE A 463 -39.51 -6.70 21.03
C ILE A 463 -39.57 -5.56 22.04
N ARG A 464 -40.34 -5.70 23.08
CA ARG A 464 -40.59 -4.62 24.07
C ARG A 464 -39.42 -4.32 24.98
N ASN A 465 -38.76 -5.38 25.48
CA ASN A 465 -37.80 -5.25 26.57
C ASN A 465 -36.33 -5.27 26.09
N TYR A 466 -36.04 -5.85 24.94
CA TYR A 466 -34.66 -6.08 24.49
C TYR A 466 -34.30 -5.36 23.18
N THR A 467 -35.31 -4.91 22.40
CA THR A 467 -35.03 -4.21 21.14
C THR A 467 -35.79 -2.90 21.07
N ARG A 468 -35.06 -1.77 21.01
CA ARG A 468 -35.61 -0.41 20.79
C ARG A 468 -35.16 0.09 19.45
N GLU A 469 -35.83 -0.34 18.39
CA GLU A 469 -35.48 -0.01 17.01
C GLU A 469 -36.71 0.15 16.14
N ALA A 470 -36.59 0.93 15.07
CA ALA A 470 -37.65 1.09 14.08
C ALA A 470 -37.81 -0.14 13.19
N GLY A 471 -36.71 -0.82 12.86
CA GLY A 471 -36.69 -2.04 12.06
C GLY A 471 -36.68 -3.30 12.91
N VAL A 472 -36.09 -4.39 12.36
CA VAL A 472 -36.01 -5.72 12.97
C VAL A 472 -34.59 -6.26 13.10
N ARG A 473 -33.56 -5.43 12.96
CA ARG A 473 -32.15 -5.84 12.96
C ARG A 473 -31.68 -6.40 14.32
N ASN A 474 -32.06 -5.72 15.41
CA ASN A 474 -31.71 -6.19 16.75
C ASN A 474 -32.60 -7.37 17.19
N LEU A 475 -33.85 -7.42 16.70
CA LEU A 475 -34.73 -8.56 16.90
C LEU A 475 -34.13 -9.83 16.25
N GLU A 476 -33.62 -9.73 15.02
CA GLU A 476 -32.88 -10.79 14.34
C GLU A 476 -31.65 -11.24 15.14
N ARG A 477 -30.85 -10.29 15.64
CA ARG A 477 -29.67 -10.57 16.47
C ARG A 477 -30.04 -11.25 17.80
N GLY A 478 -31.12 -10.79 18.44
CA GLY A 478 -31.63 -11.38 19.69
C GLY A 478 -32.08 -12.82 19.47
N THR A 479 -32.84 -13.05 18.41
CA THR A 479 -33.28 -14.40 17.99
C THR A 479 -32.08 -15.31 17.71
N ALA A 480 -31.11 -14.85 16.91
CA ALA A 480 -29.87 -15.59 16.63
C ALA A 480 -29.07 -15.94 17.90
N THR A 481 -29.06 -15.02 18.89
CA THR A 481 -28.39 -15.26 20.17
C THR A 481 -29.08 -16.37 20.95
N SER A 482 -30.40 -16.43 20.92
CA SER A 482 -31.17 -17.51 21.55
C SER A 482 -30.86 -18.88 20.90
N TYR A 483 -30.81 -18.93 19.55
CA TYR A 483 -30.43 -20.14 18.82
C TYR A 483 -29.01 -20.61 19.16
N ARG A 484 -28.04 -19.71 19.25
CA ARG A 484 -26.64 -20.06 19.62
C ARG A 484 -26.55 -20.61 21.06
N LYS A 485 -27.33 -20.07 22.01
CA LYS A 485 -27.35 -20.60 23.38
C LYS A 485 -27.90 -22.01 23.42
N VAL A 486 -28.98 -22.29 22.67
CA VAL A 486 -29.57 -23.63 22.58
C VAL A 486 -28.62 -24.61 21.87
N ALA A 487 -28.00 -24.18 20.75
CA ALA A 487 -27.00 -25.00 20.06
C ALA A 487 -25.86 -25.42 20.99
N ARG A 488 -25.36 -24.51 21.85
CA ARG A 488 -24.34 -24.84 22.85
C ARG A 488 -24.78 -25.87 23.89
N GLN A 489 -26.09 -25.92 24.19
CA GLN A 489 -26.61 -26.91 25.16
C GLN A 489 -26.81 -28.29 24.55
N ILE A 490 -26.95 -28.38 23.22
CA ILE A 490 -27.18 -29.63 22.51
C ILE A 490 -25.83 -30.32 22.17
N VAL A 491 -24.79 -29.56 21.93
CA VAL A 491 -23.41 -30.02 21.68
C VAL A 491 -22.64 -30.17 23.00
#